data_90acc76f6bf97b303a615f8e72c72c92
#
_entry.id   90acc76f6bf97b303a615f8e72c72c92
#
_cell.length_a   1.000
_cell.length_b   1.000
_cell.length_c   1.000
_cell.angle_alpha   90.00
_cell.angle_beta   90.00
_cell.angle_gamma   90.00
#
_symmetry.space_group_name_H-M   'P 1'
#
loop_
_entity.id
_entity.type
_entity.pdbx_description
1 polymer ?
#
loop_
_entity_poly.entity_id
_entity_poly.type
_entity_poly.pdbx_seq_one_letter_code
_entity_poly.pdbx_strand_id
1 'polypeptide(L)'
;MSAPRRTEKTGAGLTDLLGYRHEGVVQRFAQLHGVARERAEALFVETLKWLWLARRAREASPLGLVLSIYPEIRGIDEMWHVFLLFTRDYAALCDAYLGGFVHHQPNPDGPREAIDEVALAAELGALYSFVYDELGEATLRAWFGERRFASPSGI
;
A
#
# COMPACT_ATOMS: atom_id res chain seq x y z
N MET A 1 -43.21 4.56 -0.57
CA MET A 1 -42.23 5.10 -1.53
C MET A 1 -40.86 4.55 -1.17
N SER A 2 -40.43 3.58 -1.94
CA SER A 2 -39.08 3.03 -1.78
C SER A 2 -38.08 4.04 -2.33
N ALA A 3 -37.12 4.45 -1.49
CA ALA A 3 -35.99 5.23 -1.92
C ALA A 3 -35.21 4.43 -3.00
N PRO A 4 -34.71 5.06 -4.06
CA PRO A 4 -33.92 4.35 -5.03
C PRO A 4 -32.69 3.78 -4.32
N ARG A 5 -32.51 2.46 -4.41
CA ARG A 5 -31.26 1.83 -4.02
C ARG A 5 -30.16 2.50 -4.84
N ARG A 6 -29.28 3.21 -4.13
CA ARG A 6 -27.99 3.58 -4.69
C ARG A 6 -27.41 2.30 -5.27
N THR A 7 -27.33 2.23 -6.58
CA THR A 7 -26.50 1.23 -7.23
C THR A 7 -25.08 1.51 -6.73
N GLU A 8 -24.65 0.72 -5.75
CA GLU A 8 -23.24 0.65 -5.44
C GLU A 8 -22.54 0.37 -6.76
N LYS A 9 -21.76 1.33 -7.24
CA LYS A 9 -20.74 1.02 -8.23
C LYS A 9 -19.88 -0.03 -7.55
N THR A 10 -20.09 -1.29 -7.90
CA THR A 10 -19.23 -2.39 -7.52
C THR A 10 -17.88 -2.04 -8.10
N GLY A 11 -17.04 -1.40 -7.30
CA GLY A 11 -15.68 -1.09 -7.69
C GLY A 11 -14.98 -2.39 -8.07
N ALA A 12 -14.09 -2.35 -9.05
CA ALA A 12 -13.25 -3.48 -9.42
C ALA A 12 -12.63 -4.10 -8.16
N GLY A 13 -12.60 -5.41 -8.07
CA GLY A 13 -12.08 -6.13 -6.92
C GLY A 13 -10.54 -6.14 -6.88
N LEU A 14 -10.00 -6.64 -5.78
CA LEU A 14 -8.55 -6.77 -5.61
C LEU A 14 -7.90 -7.56 -6.74
N THR A 15 -8.50 -8.67 -7.15
CA THR A 15 -7.97 -9.52 -8.24
C THR A 15 -7.82 -8.73 -9.54
N ASP A 16 -8.79 -7.90 -9.86
CA ASP A 16 -8.74 -7.06 -11.05
C ASP A 16 -7.61 -6.03 -10.97
N LEU A 17 -7.48 -5.36 -9.82
CA LEU A 17 -6.39 -4.42 -9.58
C LEU A 17 -5.03 -5.08 -9.73
N LEU A 18 -4.84 -6.25 -9.14
CA LEU A 18 -3.56 -6.96 -9.18
C LEU A 18 -3.20 -7.46 -10.58
N GLY A 19 -4.14 -7.48 -11.51
CA GLY A 19 -3.90 -7.73 -12.93
C GLY A 19 -3.40 -6.51 -13.70
N TYR A 20 -3.49 -5.32 -13.13
CA TYR A 20 -3.00 -4.10 -13.78
C TYR A 20 -1.49 -4.14 -13.97
N ARG A 21 -1.03 -3.69 -15.14
CA ARG A 21 0.40 -3.61 -15.47
C ARG A 21 0.73 -2.26 -16.08
N HIS A 22 1.92 -1.76 -15.80
CA HIS A 22 2.42 -0.52 -16.36
C HIS A 22 3.91 -0.65 -16.66
N GLU A 23 4.25 -0.94 -17.90
CA GLU A 23 5.62 -1.18 -18.31
C GLU A 23 6.52 0.05 -18.09
N GLY A 24 6.02 1.24 -18.38
CA GLY A 24 6.78 2.47 -18.19
C GLY A 24 7.22 2.71 -16.75
N VAL A 25 6.33 2.48 -15.80
CA VAL A 25 6.64 2.62 -14.36
C VAL A 25 7.66 1.58 -13.93
N VAL A 26 7.46 0.33 -14.31
CA VAL A 26 8.38 -0.78 -13.96
C VAL A 26 9.76 -0.54 -14.52
N GLN A 27 9.84 -0.16 -15.79
CA GLN A 27 11.12 0.13 -16.46
C GLN A 27 11.83 1.32 -15.82
N ARG A 28 11.10 2.39 -15.53
CA ARG A 28 11.69 3.58 -14.89
C ARG A 28 12.24 3.26 -13.51
N PHE A 29 11.50 2.50 -12.71
CA PHE A 29 11.96 2.06 -11.40
C PHE A 29 13.21 1.20 -11.50
N ALA A 30 13.21 0.22 -12.39
CA ALA A 30 14.36 -0.67 -12.59
C ALA A 30 15.63 0.11 -12.97
N GLN A 31 15.50 1.11 -13.82
CA GLN A 31 16.61 1.97 -14.22
C GLN A 31 17.12 2.86 -13.07
N LEU A 32 16.20 3.47 -12.33
CA LEU A 32 16.54 4.38 -11.22
C LEU A 32 17.22 3.66 -10.05
N HIS A 33 16.79 2.45 -9.77
CA HIS A 33 17.26 1.70 -8.59
C HIS A 33 18.26 0.58 -8.94
N GLY A 34 18.57 0.40 -10.22
CA GLY A 34 19.52 -0.62 -10.65
C GLY A 34 19.10 -2.04 -10.32
N VAL A 35 17.82 -2.35 -10.39
CA VAL A 35 17.26 -3.67 -10.10
C VAL A 35 16.78 -4.36 -11.37
N ALA A 36 16.68 -5.69 -11.33
CA ALA A 36 16.14 -6.45 -12.43
C ALA A 36 14.65 -6.10 -12.66
N ARG A 37 14.22 -6.17 -13.93
CA ARG A 37 12.85 -5.88 -14.33
C ARG A 37 11.84 -6.74 -13.56
N GLU A 38 12.14 -8.01 -13.41
CA GLU A 38 11.26 -8.97 -12.71
C GLU A 38 11.04 -8.58 -11.23
N ARG A 39 12.10 -8.11 -10.60
CA ARG A 39 12.01 -7.61 -9.21
C ARG A 39 11.19 -6.33 -9.13
N ALA A 40 11.39 -5.41 -10.08
CA ALA A 40 10.59 -4.18 -10.15
C ALA A 40 9.11 -4.49 -10.41
N GLU A 41 8.82 -5.45 -11.29
CA GLU A 41 7.44 -5.89 -11.55
C GLU A 41 6.79 -6.51 -10.32
N ALA A 42 7.50 -7.36 -9.59
CA ALA A 42 7.01 -7.93 -8.34
C ALA A 42 6.71 -6.83 -7.30
N LEU A 43 7.60 -5.86 -7.16
CA LEU A 43 7.40 -4.73 -6.26
C LEU A 43 6.21 -3.84 -6.70
N PHE A 44 6.00 -3.70 -8.00
CA PHE A 44 4.83 -2.99 -8.53
C PHE A 44 3.51 -3.64 -8.06
N VAL A 45 3.44 -4.96 -8.08
CA VAL A 45 2.27 -5.69 -7.56
C VAL A 45 2.07 -5.42 -6.07
N GLU A 46 3.13 -5.43 -5.27
CA GLU A 46 3.05 -5.11 -3.85
C GLU A 46 2.59 -3.67 -3.61
N THR A 47 2.99 -2.75 -4.48
CA THR A 47 2.52 -1.36 -4.44
C THR A 47 1.03 -1.26 -4.75
N LEU A 48 0.51 -2.03 -5.69
CA LEU A 48 -0.93 -2.11 -5.95
C LEU A 48 -1.70 -2.63 -4.74
N LYS A 49 -1.15 -3.60 -4.02
CA LYS A 49 -1.75 -4.09 -2.77
C LYS A 49 -1.81 -2.99 -1.70
N TRP A 50 -0.76 -2.19 -1.58
CA TRP A 50 -0.74 -1.05 -0.67
C TRP A 50 -1.82 -0.01 -1.02
N LEU A 51 -1.96 0.32 -2.28
CA LEU A 51 -3.00 1.25 -2.75
C LEU A 51 -4.41 0.70 -2.48
N TRP A 52 -4.61 -0.60 -2.66
CA TRP A 52 -5.85 -1.26 -2.28
C TRP A 52 -6.12 -1.13 -0.78
N LEU A 53 -5.11 -1.36 0.03
CA LEU A 53 -5.20 -1.22 1.48
C LEU A 53 -5.59 0.22 1.87
N ALA A 54 -5.02 1.22 1.21
CA ALA A 54 -5.36 2.62 1.40
C ALA A 54 -6.85 2.91 1.09
N ARG A 55 -7.36 2.35 0.00
CA ARG A 55 -8.79 2.41 -0.31
C ARG A 55 -9.62 1.79 0.81
N ARG A 56 -9.27 0.58 1.23
CA ARG A 56 -10.02 -0.15 2.25
C ARG A 56 -9.99 0.56 3.61
N ALA A 57 -8.87 1.14 3.98
CA ALA A 57 -8.76 1.94 5.20
C ALA A 57 -9.70 3.14 5.19
N ARG A 58 -9.78 3.82 4.07
CA ARG A 58 -10.70 4.96 3.89
C ARG A 58 -12.17 4.55 4.00
N GLU A 59 -12.53 3.38 3.47
CA GLU A 59 -13.91 2.86 3.48
C GLU A 59 -14.31 2.27 4.84
N ALA A 60 -13.40 1.53 5.46
CA ALA A 60 -13.69 0.71 6.64
C ALA A 60 -13.46 1.42 7.97
N SER A 61 -12.59 2.42 8.01
CA SER A 61 -12.22 3.09 9.26
C SER A 61 -11.97 4.58 9.04
N PRO A 62 -13.03 5.38 8.92
CA PRO A 62 -12.85 6.83 8.81
C PRO A 62 -12.15 7.46 10.02
N LEU A 63 -11.99 6.74 11.13
CA LEU A 63 -11.57 7.28 12.43
C LEU A 63 -10.18 6.86 12.89
N GLY A 64 -9.33 6.24 12.04
CA GLY A 64 -8.04 6.18 12.60
C GLY A 64 -7.11 5.04 12.37
N LEU A 65 -7.26 4.25 11.33
CA LEU A 65 -6.12 3.44 10.92
C LEU A 65 -5.13 4.32 10.16
N VAL A 66 -4.02 4.60 10.79
CA VAL A 66 -2.93 5.35 10.15
C VAL A 66 -2.14 4.39 9.28
N LEU A 67 -2.21 4.60 7.96
CA LEU A 67 -1.36 3.90 7.01
C LEU A 67 -0.05 4.67 6.85
N SER A 68 0.94 4.30 7.64
CA SER A 68 2.27 4.88 7.58
C SER A 68 3.23 3.97 6.83
N ILE A 69 4.17 4.54 6.11
CA ILE A 69 5.25 3.79 5.51
C ILE A 69 6.31 3.50 6.58
N TYR A 70 6.57 2.24 6.81
CA TYR A 70 7.61 1.75 7.71
C TYR A 70 8.85 1.34 6.92
N PRO A 71 10.04 1.28 7.56
CA PRO A 71 11.27 0.92 6.86
C PRO A 71 11.20 -0.41 6.08
N GLU A 72 10.45 -1.38 6.61
CA GLU A 72 10.29 -2.71 5.99
C GLU A 72 9.59 -2.67 4.63
N ILE A 73 8.78 -1.65 4.39
CA ILE A 73 8.01 -1.48 3.15
C ILE A 73 8.46 -0.25 2.36
N ARG A 74 9.68 0.22 2.60
CA ARG A 74 10.23 1.39 1.89
C ARG A 74 10.22 1.23 0.37
N GLY A 75 10.45 0.03 -0.14
CA GLY A 75 10.39 -0.24 -1.56
C GLY A 75 9.02 0.08 -2.19
N ILE A 76 7.94 -0.15 -1.45
CA ILE A 76 6.59 0.23 -1.87
C ILE A 76 6.49 1.75 -2.02
N ASP A 77 7.01 2.50 -1.07
CA ASP A 77 7.02 3.97 -1.12
C ASP A 77 7.81 4.49 -2.33
N GLU A 78 8.99 3.93 -2.58
CA GLU A 78 9.82 4.28 -3.72
C GLU A 78 9.13 3.98 -5.05
N MET A 79 8.49 2.81 -5.18
CA MET A 79 7.72 2.48 -6.38
C MET A 79 6.51 3.40 -6.54
N TRP A 80 5.83 3.72 -5.47
CA TRP A 80 4.70 4.64 -5.50
C TRP A 80 5.12 6.03 -5.98
N HIS A 81 6.28 6.54 -5.52
CA HIS A 81 6.85 7.79 -6.01
C HIS A 81 7.08 7.77 -7.53
N VAL A 82 7.62 6.69 -8.06
CA VAL A 82 7.83 6.56 -9.51
C VAL A 82 6.48 6.56 -10.25
N PHE A 83 5.50 5.84 -9.74
CA PHE A 83 4.17 5.79 -10.36
C PHE A 83 3.49 7.17 -10.38
N LEU A 84 3.65 7.95 -9.34
CA LEU A 84 3.09 9.29 -9.26
C LEU A 84 3.61 10.24 -10.35
N LEU A 85 4.79 9.99 -10.89
CA LEU A 85 5.31 10.78 -12.01
C LEU A 85 4.51 10.56 -13.31
N PHE A 86 3.84 9.43 -13.42
CA PHE A 86 2.91 9.10 -14.51
C PHE A 86 1.50 9.56 -14.12
N THR A 87 1.32 10.84 -13.96
CA THR A 87 0.16 11.43 -13.29
C THR A 87 -1.18 11.06 -13.92
N ARG A 88 -1.27 11.03 -15.25
CA ARG A 88 -2.51 10.66 -15.96
C ARG A 88 -2.87 9.19 -15.71
N ASP A 89 -1.89 8.31 -15.81
CA ASP A 89 -2.10 6.88 -15.64
C ASP A 89 -2.41 6.54 -14.20
N TYR A 90 -1.73 7.20 -13.25
CA TYR A 90 -2.03 7.06 -11.84
C TYR A 90 -3.45 7.53 -11.49
N ALA A 91 -3.87 8.69 -11.99
CA ALA A 91 -5.23 9.19 -11.77
C ALA A 91 -6.28 8.24 -12.37
N ALA A 92 -6.02 7.71 -13.57
CA ALA A 92 -6.91 6.75 -14.22
C ALA A 92 -7.02 5.44 -13.43
N LEU A 93 -5.92 4.93 -12.89
CA LEU A 93 -5.92 3.76 -11.99
C LEU A 93 -6.78 4.02 -10.75
N CYS A 94 -6.59 5.16 -10.11
CA CYS A 94 -7.36 5.54 -8.93
C CYS A 94 -8.87 5.58 -9.22
N ASP A 95 -9.27 6.16 -10.35
CA ASP A 95 -10.68 6.20 -10.75
C ASP A 95 -11.23 4.82 -11.06
N ALA A 96 -10.47 3.98 -11.75
CA ALA A 96 -10.93 2.67 -12.17
C ALA A 96 -11.01 1.65 -11.01
N TYR A 97 -10.06 1.69 -10.07
CA TYR A 97 -9.89 0.62 -9.08
C TYR A 97 -9.99 1.09 -7.62
N LEU A 98 -9.73 2.35 -7.32
CA LEU A 98 -9.56 2.80 -5.94
C LEU A 98 -10.71 3.68 -5.43
N GLY A 99 -11.73 3.90 -6.25
CA GLY A 99 -12.88 4.71 -5.87
C GLY A 99 -12.59 6.20 -5.66
N GLY A 100 -11.42 6.67 -6.09
CA GLY A 100 -10.98 8.05 -6.01
C GLY A 100 -9.47 8.15 -5.85
N PHE A 101 -8.95 9.36 -5.98
CA PHE A 101 -7.51 9.61 -5.95
C PHE A 101 -6.92 9.29 -4.58
N VAL A 102 -5.87 8.49 -4.57
CA VAL A 102 -5.10 8.18 -3.35
C VAL A 102 -3.88 9.09 -3.31
N HIS A 103 -3.92 10.07 -2.42
CA HIS A 103 -2.84 11.01 -2.24
C HIS A 103 -1.67 10.37 -1.51
N HIS A 104 -0.47 10.66 -1.97
CA HIS A 104 0.76 10.32 -1.25
C HIS A 104 1.12 11.49 -0.33
N GLN A 105 1.08 11.23 0.97
CA GLN A 105 1.42 12.23 1.98
C GLN A 105 2.53 11.70 2.88
N PRO A 106 3.44 12.57 3.32
CA PRO A 106 4.42 12.16 4.33
C PRO A 106 3.72 11.78 5.64
N ASN A 107 4.36 10.94 6.43
CA ASN A 107 3.86 10.58 7.75
C ASN A 107 3.63 11.84 8.59
N PRO A 108 2.42 12.06 9.13
CA PRO A 108 2.07 13.32 9.78
C PRO A 108 2.90 13.61 11.04
N ASP A 109 3.38 12.57 11.71
CA ASP A 109 4.20 12.68 12.93
C ASP A 109 5.69 12.51 12.66
N GLY A 110 6.12 12.65 11.40
CA GLY A 110 7.51 12.46 11.00
C GLY A 110 7.91 10.99 10.82
N PRO A 111 9.22 10.68 10.79
CA PRO A 111 9.70 9.32 10.61
C PRO A 111 9.20 8.38 11.70
N ARG A 112 8.83 7.15 11.32
CA ARG A 112 8.32 6.15 12.27
C ARG A 112 9.36 5.72 13.31
N GLU A 113 10.63 5.87 12.99
CA GLU A 113 11.74 5.60 13.91
C GLU A 113 11.78 6.56 15.11
N ALA A 114 11.13 7.71 15.01
CA ALA A 114 11.13 8.75 16.04
C ALA A 114 9.96 8.63 17.04
N ILE A 115 9.03 7.70 16.83
CA ILE A 115 7.90 7.53 17.73
C ILE A 115 8.25 6.55 18.86
N ASP A 116 7.56 6.72 19.97
CA ASP A 116 7.70 5.89 21.17
C ASP A 116 7.35 4.41 20.87
N GLU A 117 8.09 3.49 21.48
CA GLU A 117 7.93 2.04 21.25
C GLU A 117 6.53 1.50 21.54
N VAL A 118 5.88 2.02 22.56
CA VAL A 118 4.52 1.58 22.93
C VAL A 118 3.52 2.03 21.85
N ALA A 119 3.62 3.28 21.42
CA ALA A 119 2.80 3.82 20.36
C ALA A 119 3.06 3.10 19.02
N LEU A 120 4.34 2.82 18.72
CA LEU A 120 4.72 2.07 17.52
C LEU A 120 4.16 0.66 17.54
N ALA A 121 4.25 -0.05 18.64
CA ALA A 121 3.73 -1.41 18.77
C ALA A 121 2.21 -1.45 18.57
N ALA A 122 1.48 -0.49 19.13
CA ALA A 122 0.04 -0.39 18.94
C ALA A 122 -0.34 -0.09 17.49
N GLU A 123 0.35 0.85 16.86
CA GLU A 123 0.14 1.22 15.45
C GLU A 123 0.43 0.03 14.52
N LEU A 124 1.56 -0.65 14.72
CA LEU A 124 1.94 -1.83 13.94
C LEU A 124 0.96 -2.99 14.14
N GLY A 125 0.51 -3.22 15.37
CA GLY A 125 -0.47 -4.27 15.65
C GLY A 125 -1.78 -4.06 14.90
N ALA A 126 -2.27 -2.83 14.85
CA ALA A 126 -3.46 -2.47 14.08
C ALA A 126 -3.22 -2.65 12.58
N LEU A 127 -2.07 -2.24 12.08
CA LEU A 127 -1.70 -2.42 10.67
C LEU A 127 -1.58 -3.91 10.30
N TYR A 128 -0.93 -4.71 11.13
CA TYR A 128 -0.79 -6.15 10.88
C TYR A 128 -2.15 -6.86 10.78
N SER A 129 -3.06 -6.56 11.69
CA SER A 129 -4.41 -7.09 11.65
C SER A 129 -5.13 -6.70 10.36
N PHE A 130 -4.99 -5.46 9.96
CA PHE A 130 -5.65 -4.95 8.75
C PHE A 130 -5.07 -5.56 7.48
N VAL A 131 -3.75 -5.68 7.38
CA VAL A 131 -3.07 -6.36 6.25
C VAL A 131 -3.50 -7.82 6.18
N TYR A 132 -3.54 -8.50 7.32
CA TYR A 132 -3.99 -9.89 7.37
C TYR A 132 -5.42 -10.05 6.86
N ASP A 133 -6.34 -9.22 7.34
CA ASP A 133 -7.75 -9.32 6.99
C ASP A 133 -8.01 -8.98 5.51
N GLU A 134 -7.31 -7.98 4.97
CA GLU A 134 -7.56 -7.48 3.61
C GLU A 134 -6.71 -8.17 2.53
N LEU A 135 -5.49 -8.56 2.87
CA LEU A 135 -4.51 -9.06 1.90
C LEU A 135 -4.00 -10.49 2.20
N GLY A 136 -4.26 -11.01 3.39
CA GLY A 136 -3.90 -12.36 3.78
C GLY A 136 -2.52 -12.49 4.44
N GLU A 137 -2.27 -13.70 4.97
CA GLU A 137 -1.06 -14.02 5.73
C GLU A 137 0.22 -13.90 4.89
N ALA A 138 0.17 -14.34 3.64
CA ALA A 138 1.35 -14.33 2.77
C ALA A 138 1.89 -12.91 2.55
N THR A 139 1.00 -11.94 2.33
CA THR A 139 1.38 -10.53 2.19
C THR A 139 1.90 -9.96 3.51
N LEU A 140 1.26 -10.25 4.61
CA LEU A 140 1.72 -9.82 5.94
C LEU A 140 3.14 -10.32 6.22
N ARG A 141 3.43 -11.58 5.93
CA ARG A 141 4.76 -12.17 6.10
C ARG A 141 5.79 -11.54 5.15
N ALA A 142 5.41 -11.34 3.89
CA ALA A 142 6.30 -10.72 2.90
C ALA A 142 6.72 -9.31 3.31
N TRP A 143 5.80 -8.53 3.87
CA TRP A 143 6.07 -7.14 4.24
C TRP A 143 6.79 -6.99 5.57
N PHE A 144 6.42 -7.78 6.56
CA PHE A 144 6.86 -7.60 7.94
C PHE A 144 7.46 -8.85 8.59
N GLY A 145 7.60 -9.95 7.84
CA GLY A 145 8.00 -11.23 8.40
C GLY A 145 9.37 -11.20 9.08
N GLU A 146 10.35 -10.59 8.45
CA GLU A 146 11.70 -10.50 8.98
C GLU A 146 11.74 -9.72 10.30
N ARG A 147 11.05 -8.58 10.37
CA ARG A 147 10.96 -7.78 11.60
C ARG A 147 10.20 -8.53 12.69
N ARG A 148 9.10 -9.21 12.32
CA ARG A 148 8.28 -9.96 13.26
C ARG A 148 9.03 -11.10 13.93
N PHE A 149 9.98 -11.70 13.20
CA PHE A 149 10.80 -12.82 13.66
C PHE A 149 12.24 -12.44 13.94
N ALA A 150 12.63 -11.19 13.69
CA ALA A 150 13.94 -10.70 14.04
C ALA A 150 14.10 -10.70 15.56
N SER A 151 15.17 -11.30 16.03
CA SER A 151 15.55 -11.21 17.44
C SER A 151 15.74 -9.76 17.82
N PRO A 152 15.28 -9.33 19.02
CA PRO A 152 15.48 -7.96 19.48
C PRO A 152 16.95 -7.58 19.66
N SER A 153 17.87 -8.52 19.61
CA SER A 153 19.32 -8.32 19.57
C SER A 153 19.81 -8.36 18.13
N GLY A 154 19.24 -7.55 17.26
CA GLY A 154 19.84 -7.27 15.96
C GLY A 154 21.18 -6.60 16.16
N ILE A 155 22.22 -7.36 16.23
CA ILE A 155 23.59 -6.89 16.05
C ILE A 155 23.90 -6.95 14.57
#